data_1601435c68b254b9218920d0aecf33f1
#
_entry.id   1601435c68b254b9218920d0aecf33f1
#
_cell.length_a   1.000
_cell.length_b   1.000
_cell.length_c   1.000
_cell.angle_alpha   90.00
_cell.angle_beta   90.00
_cell.angle_gamma   90.00
#
_symmetry.space_group_name_H-M   'P 1'
#
loop_
_entity.id
_entity.type
_entity.pdbx_description
1 polymer ?
#
loop_
_entity_poly.entity_id
_entity_poly.type
_entity_poly.pdbx_seq_one_letter_code
_entity_poly.pdbx_strand_id
1 'polypeptide(L)'
;MERGKEDCHIHMVLDGENWKTAIQRHENGPDLTWIRWILEQYANAGYDYLRDGGDRWDVGAAARSLAGEYGIRYRTPLAPLYHKGHYGSFIGVGFENVREYRELVCKNKEKDFVKIMISGLMDFDRFGVLTQPGLSAGEIRELVHIAHEEGYAVMAHANGAEVVRAAAEAGVDSVEHGAYLDGEALHAMAENGTVWVPTLSTIGNLRGKGRFDETAVEQILESAMENAAKFAAMGGLVAEGSDAGAWAVPHAAGTERTLLTQALGENVEEVLRRGGEKIREKF
;
A
#
# COMPACT_ATOMS: atom_id res chain seq x y z
N MET A 1 15.40 -14.17 -18.66
CA MET A 1 15.22 -14.63 -17.27
C MET A 1 13.73 -14.51 -16.98
N GLU A 2 13.16 -15.53 -16.38
CA GLU A 2 11.78 -15.46 -15.88
C GLU A 2 11.68 -14.33 -14.85
N ARG A 3 10.59 -13.56 -14.88
CA ARG A 3 10.32 -12.48 -13.94
C ARG A 3 10.07 -13.11 -12.57
N GLY A 4 10.75 -12.63 -11.52
CA GLY A 4 10.47 -13.02 -10.15
C GLY A 4 9.13 -12.48 -9.66
N LYS A 5 8.73 -12.92 -8.47
CA LYS A 5 7.53 -12.40 -7.78
C LYS A 5 7.73 -10.97 -7.33
N GLU A 6 6.63 -10.27 -7.16
CA GLU A 6 6.62 -8.90 -6.63
C GLU A 6 5.66 -8.77 -5.45
N ASP A 7 6.02 -7.91 -4.49
CA ASP A 7 5.12 -7.43 -3.46
C ASP A 7 5.12 -5.89 -3.51
N CYS A 8 4.04 -5.34 -4.04
CA CYS A 8 3.92 -3.91 -4.31
C CYS A 8 3.48 -3.09 -3.10
N HIS A 9 3.30 -3.71 -1.93
CA HIS A 9 2.98 -3.03 -0.68
C HIS A 9 3.43 -3.86 0.53
N ILE A 10 4.52 -3.43 1.17
CA ILE A 10 5.00 -4.00 2.43
C ILE A 10 5.31 -2.89 3.44
N HIS A 11 5.53 -3.24 4.68
CA HIS A 11 6.07 -2.36 5.73
C HIS A 11 7.26 -3.03 6.42
N MET A 12 8.47 -2.78 5.93
CA MET A 12 9.71 -3.38 6.46
C MET A 12 9.92 -3.10 7.96
N VAL A 13 9.43 -1.98 8.45
CA VAL A 13 9.52 -1.55 9.84
C VAL A 13 8.62 -2.34 10.80
N LEU A 14 7.61 -3.05 10.27
CA LEU A 14 6.60 -3.79 11.03
C LEU A 14 6.83 -5.30 10.95
N ASP A 15 6.24 -6.08 11.89
CA ASP A 15 6.47 -7.52 12.01
C ASP A 15 5.22 -8.41 11.79
N GLY A 16 4.06 -7.80 11.56
CA GLY A 16 2.80 -8.53 11.40
C GLY A 16 2.16 -8.95 12.72
N GLU A 17 2.78 -8.69 13.86
CA GLU A 17 2.31 -9.10 15.18
C GLU A 17 1.95 -7.90 16.07
N ASN A 18 2.93 -7.04 16.35
CA ASN A 18 2.73 -5.90 17.24
C ASN A 18 3.54 -4.68 16.77
N TRP A 19 2.84 -3.73 16.17
CA TRP A 19 3.47 -2.53 15.63
C TRP A 19 4.30 -1.73 16.65
N LYS A 20 3.95 -1.72 17.95
CA LYS A 20 4.70 -0.98 18.98
C LYS A 20 6.06 -1.63 19.26
N THR A 21 6.08 -2.94 19.44
CA THR A 21 7.35 -3.67 19.65
C THR A 21 8.20 -3.71 18.39
N ALA A 22 7.57 -3.78 17.22
CA ALA A 22 8.28 -3.69 15.95
C ALA A 22 9.02 -2.36 15.83
N ILE A 23 8.34 -1.23 16.06
CA ILE A 23 8.95 0.11 16.01
C ILE A 23 10.06 0.26 17.07
N GLN A 24 9.85 -0.23 18.29
CA GLN A 24 10.87 -0.17 19.36
C GLN A 24 12.20 -0.83 18.95
N ARG A 25 12.15 -1.87 18.11
CA ARG A 25 13.35 -2.52 17.55
C ARG A 25 14.26 -1.53 16.80
N HIS A 26 13.68 -0.46 16.27
CA HIS A 26 14.36 0.52 15.42
C HIS A 26 14.57 1.90 16.07
N GLU A 27 14.23 2.08 17.36
CA GLU A 27 14.32 3.39 18.05
C GLU A 27 15.76 3.95 18.11
N ASN A 28 16.77 3.08 18.12
CA ASN A 28 18.19 3.47 18.13
C ASN A 28 18.85 3.34 16.75
N GLY A 29 18.05 3.30 15.69
CA GLY A 29 18.44 3.08 14.31
C GLY A 29 17.95 1.74 13.77
N PRO A 30 18.00 1.54 12.44
CA PRO A 30 17.53 0.33 11.79
C PRO A 30 18.23 -0.94 12.33
N ASP A 31 17.44 -1.93 12.72
CA ASP A 31 17.96 -3.26 13.04
C ASP A 31 18.31 -4.00 11.74
N LEU A 32 19.59 -3.98 11.39
CA LEU A 32 20.08 -4.59 10.15
C LEU A 32 19.94 -6.13 10.16
N THR A 33 19.94 -6.76 11.34
CA THR A 33 19.75 -8.22 11.46
C THR A 33 18.32 -8.59 11.06
N TRP A 34 17.35 -7.85 11.57
CA TRP A 34 15.95 -7.99 11.18
C TRP A 34 15.74 -7.78 9.67
N ILE A 35 16.27 -6.67 9.14
CA ILE A 35 16.12 -6.32 7.72
C ILE A 35 16.70 -7.42 6.82
N ARG A 36 17.93 -7.89 7.11
CA ARG A 36 18.57 -8.98 6.35
C ARG A 36 17.75 -10.26 6.41
N TRP A 37 17.23 -10.60 7.58
CA TRP A 37 16.39 -11.78 7.75
C TRP A 37 15.11 -11.69 6.89
N ILE A 38 14.42 -10.55 6.87
CA ILE A 38 13.23 -10.36 6.04
C ILE A 38 13.58 -10.42 4.55
N LEU A 39 14.63 -9.73 4.11
CA LEU A 39 15.07 -9.76 2.71
C LEU A 39 15.40 -11.18 2.25
N GLU A 40 16.04 -11.98 3.10
CA GLU A 40 16.32 -13.37 2.83
C GLU A 40 15.04 -14.22 2.66
N GLN A 41 13.99 -13.98 3.50
CA GLN A 41 12.70 -14.65 3.36
C GLN A 41 12.06 -14.35 1.99
N TYR A 42 12.06 -13.08 1.57
CA TYR A 42 11.55 -12.69 0.27
C TYR A 42 12.35 -13.30 -0.89
N ALA A 43 13.69 -13.26 -0.83
CA ALA A 43 14.54 -13.85 -1.85
C ALA A 43 14.32 -15.36 -1.97
N ASN A 44 14.27 -16.08 -0.83
CA ASN A 44 14.00 -17.53 -0.79
C ASN A 44 12.61 -17.89 -1.33
N ALA A 45 11.62 -17.02 -1.18
CA ALA A 45 10.28 -17.16 -1.74
C ALA A 45 10.18 -16.76 -3.23
N GLY A 46 11.29 -16.28 -3.83
CA GLY A 46 11.39 -15.94 -5.25
C GLY A 46 10.92 -14.53 -5.61
N TYR A 47 10.88 -13.60 -4.66
CA TYR A 47 10.60 -12.20 -4.93
C TYR A 47 11.84 -11.47 -5.45
N ASP A 48 11.67 -10.64 -6.48
CA ASP A 48 12.71 -9.78 -7.06
C ASP A 48 12.37 -8.28 -7.01
N TYR A 49 11.15 -7.95 -6.55
CA TYR A 49 10.70 -6.57 -6.39
C TYR A 49 9.87 -6.39 -5.13
N LEU A 50 10.22 -5.37 -4.33
CA LEU A 50 9.49 -4.96 -3.15
C LEU A 50 9.24 -3.45 -3.18
N ARG A 51 8.00 -3.02 -2.88
CA ARG A 51 7.66 -1.60 -2.69
C ARG A 51 7.15 -1.39 -1.27
N ASP A 52 7.91 -0.62 -0.50
CA ASP A 52 7.69 -0.34 0.91
C ASP A 52 6.75 0.86 1.12
N GLY A 53 5.90 0.80 2.12
CA GLY A 53 5.06 1.91 2.55
C GLY A 53 5.82 3.01 3.29
N GLY A 54 7.07 2.76 3.68
CA GLY A 54 7.95 3.71 4.35
C GLY A 54 7.77 3.82 5.86
N ASP A 55 8.71 4.50 6.48
CA ASP A 55 8.78 4.74 7.91
C ASP A 55 9.64 5.97 8.23
N ARG A 56 9.59 6.47 9.50
CA ARG A 56 10.38 7.62 9.95
C ARG A 56 11.67 7.24 10.70
N TRP A 57 12.05 5.95 10.73
CA TRP A 57 13.24 5.43 11.43
C TRP A 57 14.33 4.96 10.46
N ASP A 58 14.22 5.32 9.18
CA ASP A 58 15.16 4.97 8.10
C ASP A 58 15.28 3.46 7.82
N VAL A 59 14.30 2.64 8.26
CA VAL A 59 14.30 1.19 8.03
C VAL A 59 14.18 0.87 6.55
N GLY A 60 13.25 1.54 5.85
CA GLY A 60 13.09 1.41 4.40
C GLY A 60 14.35 1.84 3.63
N ALA A 61 15.05 2.90 4.07
CA ALA A 61 16.31 3.34 3.46
C ALA A 61 17.42 2.28 3.64
N ALA A 62 17.55 1.72 4.85
CA ALA A 62 18.49 0.64 5.14
C ALA A 62 18.18 -0.63 4.33
N ALA A 63 16.88 -1.01 4.25
CA ALA A 63 16.46 -2.15 3.45
C ALA A 63 16.81 -1.97 1.96
N ARG A 64 16.55 -0.80 1.39
CA ARG A 64 16.92 -0.48 0.00
C ARG A 64 18.43 -0.64 -0.24
N SER A 65 19.25 -0.21 0.70
CA SER A 65 20.72 -0.31 0.57
C SER A 65 21.23 -1.76 0.59
N LEU A 66 20.49 -2.68 1.25
CA LEU A 66 20.86 -4.09 1.41
C LEU A 66 20.19 -5.00 0.37
N ALA A 67 19.04 -4.60 -0.18
CA ALA A 67 18.20 -5.47 -1.02
C ALA A 67 18.93 -6.04 -2.25
N GLY A 68 19.88 -5.27 -2.82
CA GLY A 68 20.69 -5.71 -3.95
C GLY A 68 21.54 -6.95 -3.65
N GLU A 69 21.95 -7.18 -2.39
CA GLU A 69 22.67 -8.38 -1.96
C GLU A 69 21.84 -9.66 -2.11
N TYR A 70 20.50 -9.50 -2.13
CA TYR A 70 19.51 -10.58 -2.25
C TYR A 70 18.86 -10.66 -3.65
N GLY A 71 19.34 -9.86 -4.63
CA GLY A 71 18.77 -9.79 -5.96
C GLY A 71 17.40 -9.10 -6.03
N ILE A 72 17.06 -8.31 -5.02
CA ILE A 72 15.77 -7.64 -4.90
C ILE A 72 15.91 -6.16 -5.30
N ARG A 73 15.06 -5.68 -6.22
CA ARG A 73 14.83 -4.26 -6.45
C ARG A 73 13.86 -3.75 -5.40
N TYR A 74 14.33 -2.89 -4.52
CA TYR A 74 13.55 -2.32 -3.42
C TYR A 74 13.24 -0.85 -3.67
N ARG A 75 11.99 -0.44 -3.44
CA ARG A 75 11.50 0.93 -3.59
C ARG A 75 10.88 1.42 -2.29
N THR A 76 11.19 2.65 -1.89
CA THR A 76 10.69 3.26 -0.66
C THR A 76 10.43 4.76 -0.80
N PRO A 77 9.35 5.29 -0.19
CA PRO A 77 9.11 6.73 -0.11
C PRO A 77 9.97 7.37 1.00
N LEU A 78 10.79 6.58 1.70
CA LEU A 78 11.44 6.87 2.97
C LEU A 78 10.39 7.00 4.08
N ALA A 79 9.71 8.16 4.22
CA ALA A 79 8.63 8.32 5.19
C ALA A 79 7.30 8.64 4.50
N PRO A 80 6.21 7.95 4.86
CA PRO A 80 4.90 8.32 4.38
C PRO A 80 4.45 9.65 5.00
N LEU A 81 3.70 10.45 4.24
CA LEU A 81 3.21 11.77 4.66
C LEU A 81 1.73 11.70 5.03
N TYR A 82 1.35 12.35 6.13
CA TYR A 82 -0.05 12.42 6.55
C TYR A 82 -0.41 13.84 7.05
N HIS A 83 -1.65 14.27 6.84
CA HIS A 83 -2.15 15.51 7.41
C HIS A 83 -2.37 15.34 8.92
N LYS A 84 -1.78 16.20 9.77
CA LYS A 84 -1.92 16.12 11.23
C LYS A 84 -3.41 16.12 11.62
N GLY A 85 -3.76 15.29 12.59
CA GLY A 85 -5.15 15.04 12.97
C GLY A 85 -5.83 13.92 12.16
N HIS A 86 -5.22 13.42 11.09
CA HIS A 86 -5.68 12.28 10.30
C HIS A 86 -4.82 11.02 10.53
N TYR A 87 -5.20 9.91 9.88
CA TYR A 87 -4.48 8.64 9.97
C TYR A 87 -3.06 8.74 9.42
N GLY A 88 -2.09 8.04 10.05
CA GLY A 88 -0.71 7.90 9.57
C GLY A 88 0.37 8.22 10.59
N SER A 89 0.02 8.77 11.77
CA SER A 89 0.99 9.23 12.78
C SER A 89 1.90 8.14 13.35
N PHE A 90 1.52 6.87 13.26
CA PHE A 90 2.27 5.76 13.86
C PHE A 90 3.58 5.44 13.15
N ILE A 91 3.69 5.69 11.84
CA ILE A 91 4.91 5.48 11.03
C ILE A 91 5.31 6.69 10.18
N GLY A 92 4.40 7.64 9.98
CA GLY A 92 4.58 8.75 9.05
C GLY A 92 5.12 10.03 9.66
N VAL A 93 5.38 11.00 8.77
CA VAL A 93 5.73 12.38 9.09
C VAL A 93 4.53 13.28 8.78
N GLY A 94 4.08 14.04 9.79
CA GLY A 94 2.87 14.88 9.69
C GLY A 94 3.17 16.27 9.14
N PHE A 95 2.23 16.80 8.33
CA PHE A 95 2.16 18.21 7.90
C PHE A 95 0.85 18.82 8.36
N GLU A 96 0.83 20.14 8.54
CA GLU A 96 -0.38 20.90 8.93
C GLU A 96 -1.02 21.65 7.77
N ASN A 97 -0.23 21.93 6.73
CA ASN A 97 -0.68 22.70 5.57
C ASN A 97 0.15 22.34 4.33
N VAL A 98 -0.33 22.78 3.18
CA VAL A 98 0.27 22.52 1.87
C VAL A 98 1.73 22.99 1.76
N ARG A 99 2.08 24.09 2.43
CA ARG A 99 3.47 24.58 2.42
C ARG A 99 4.40 23.59 3.11
N GLU A 100 4.05 23.10 4.30
CA GLU A 100 4.83 22.08 5.01
C GLU A 100 4.92 20.78 4.20
N TYR A 101 3.81 20.36 3.56
CA TYR A 101 3.83 19.20 2.67
C TYR A 101 4.84 19.40 1.54
N ARG A 102 4.82 20.53 0.83
CA ARG A 102 5.78 20.84 -0.24
C ARG A 102 7.22 20.80 0.29
N GLU A 103 7.48 21.38 1.46
CA GLU A 103 8.80 21.36 2.08
C GLU A 103 9.27 19.91 2.35
N LEU A 104 8.39 19.03 2.84
CA LEU A 104 8.67 17.60 3.06
C LEU A 104 8.90 16.84 1.75
N VAL A 105 8.12 17.11 0.72
CA VAL A 105 8.32 16.51 -0.61
C VAL A 105 9.67 16.94 -1.20
N CYS A 106 10.06 18.20 -1.07
CA CYS A 106 11.31 18.71 -1.60
C CYS A 106 12.56 18.36 -0.80
N LYS A 107 12.42 18.16 0.54
CA LYS A 107 13.53 18.03 1.48
C LYS A 107 14.45 16.85 1.20
N ASN A 108 13.90 15.70 0.85
CA ASN A 108 14.69 14.50 0.62
C ASN A 108 14.50 13.99 -0.81
N LYS A 109 15.54 14.18 -1.63
CA LYS A 109 15.55 13.78 -3.04
C LYS A 109 15.92 12.30 -3.26
N GLU A 110 16.24 11.57 -2.19
CA GLU A 110 16.62 10.15 -2.30
C GLU A 110 15.43 9.20 -2.27
N LYS A 111 14.20 9.70 -1.96
CA LYS A 111 13.00 8.87 -2.04
C LYS A 111 12.72 8.45 -3.49
N ASP A 112 12.19 7.25 -3.65
CA ASP A 112 11.82 6.74 -4.98
C ASP A 112 10.47 7.32 -5.46
N PHE A 113 9.55 7.62 -4.52
CA PHE A 113 8.20 8.13 -4.76
C PHE A 113 7.64 8.82 -3.52
N VAL A 114 6.45 9.38 -3.60
CA VAL A 114 5.72 9.96 -2.45
C VAL A 114 4.61 9.02 -2.02
N LYS A 115 4.56 8.65 -0.72
CA LYS A 115 3.42 7.98 -0.09
C LYS A 115 2.62 8.98 0.72
N ILE A 116 1.30 9.04 0.49
CA ILE A 116 0.36 9.88 1.26
C ILE A 116 -0.76 9.04 1.88
N MET A 117 -1.17 9.41 3.10
CA MET A 117 -2.31 8.85 3.80
C MET A 117 -3.49 9.81 3.63
N ILE A 118 -4.50 9.44 2.83
CA ILE A 118 -5.60 10.34 2.48
C ILE A 118 -6.94 9.95 3.07
N SER A 119 -7.03 8.80 3.75
CA SER A 119 -8.23 8.37 4.49
C SER A 119 -7.87 7.63 5.78
N GLY A 120 -8.89 7.30 6.60
CA GLY A 120 -8.77 6.35 7.70
C GLY A 120 -8.73 4.89 7.22
N LEU A 121 -8.65 3.98 8.19
CA LEU A 121 -8.74 2.53 7.98
C LEU A 121 -10.20 2.08 7.85
N MET A 122 -10.39 0.87 7.37
CA MET A 122 -11.64 0.12 7.54
C MET A 122 -11.89 -0.13 9.02
N ASP A 123 -13.14 -0.04 9.45
CA ASP A 123 -13.57 -0.56 10.76
C ASP A 123 -13.93 -2.04 10.58
N PHE A 124 -13.08 -2.92 11.09
CA PHE A 124 -13.27 -4.37 10.92
C PHE A 124 -14.39 -4.98 11.77
N ASP A 125 -15.02 -4.19 12.66
CA ASP A 125 -16.21 -4.59 13.41
C ASP A 125 -17.50 -4.10 12.76
N ARG A 126 -17.41 -3.20 11.73
CA ARG A 126 -18.58 -2.60 11.09
C ARG A 126 -18.38 -2.40 9.61
N PHE A 127 -19.02 -3.22 8.79
CA PHE A 127 -18.98 -3.09 7.34
C PHE A 127 -19.42 -1.68 6.87
N GLY A 128 -18.70 -1.11 5.90
CA GLY A 128 -19.01 0.20 5.31
C GLY A 128 -18.54 1.41 6.13
N VAL A 129 -17.87 1.20 7.27
CA VAL A 129 -17.42 2.28 8.16
C VAL A 129 -15.90 2.47 8.06
N LEU A 130 -15.46 3.74 7.99
CA LEU A 130 -14.06 4.12 8.12
C LEU A 130 -13.79 4.70 9.52
N THR A 131 -12.59 4.44 10.04
CA THR A 131 -12.17 4.93 11.38
C THR A 131 -12.02 6.44 11.45
N GLN A 132 -11.78 7.09 10.30
CA GLN A 132 -11.66 8.54 10.15
C GLN A 132 -12.10 8.95 8.74
N PRO A 133 -12.62 10.18 8.54
CA PRO A 133 -12.93 10.71 7.22
C PRO A 133 -11.66 10.86 6.36
N GLY A 134 -11.84 10.88 5.06
CA GLY A 134 -10.78 11.23 4.12
C GLY A 134 -10.53 12.74 4.03
N LEU A 135 -9.44 13.08 3.36
CA LEU A 135 -9.17 14.45 2.94
C LEU A 135 -10.19 14.89 1.88
N SER A 136 -10.41 16.18 1.76
CA SER A 136 -11.27 16.71 0.70
C SER A 136 -10.65 16.54 -0.69
N ALA A 137 -11.48 16.46 -1.72
CA ALA A 137 -11.03 16.34 -3.12
C ALA A 137 -10.08 17.50 -3.53
N GLY A 138 -10.28 18.70 -2.97
CA GLY A 138 -9.41 19.85 -3.21
C GLY A 138 -8.00 19.63 -2.64
N GLU A 139 -7.91 19.17 -1.38
CA GLU A 139 -6.64 18.84 -0.73
C GLU A 139 -5.92 17.71 -1.46
N ILE A 140 -6.61 16.62 -1.78
CA ILE A 140 -6.04 15.48 -2.52
C ILE A 140 -5.41 15.95 -3.83
N ARG A 141 -6.14 16.76 -4.61
CA ARG A 141 -5.66 17.30 -5.89
C ARG A 141 -4.39 18.13 -5.71
N GLU A 142 -4.35 18.97 -4.69
CA GLU A 142 -3.20 19.84 -4.43
C GLU A 142 -1.96 19.03 -4.00
N LEU A 143 -2.12 18.02 -3.13
CA LEU A 143 -1.03 17.16 -2.68
C LEU A 143 -0.46 16.33 -3.84
N VAL A 144 -1.31 15.73 -4.66
CA VAL A 144 -0.89 14.95 -5.83
C VAL A 144 -0.18 15.84 -6.85
N HIS A 145 -0.73 17.01 -7.15
CA HIS A 145 -0.12 17.97 -8.07
C HIS A 145 1.30 18.37 -7.64
N ILE A 146 1.50 18.70 -6.35
CA ILE A 146 2.82 19.04 -5.82
C ILE A 146 3.82 17.89 -5.97
N ALA A 147 3.42 16.65 -5.67
CA ALA A 147 4.31 15.51 -5.82
C ALA A 147 4.72 15.31 -7.29
N HIS A 148 3.78 15.44 -8.22
CA HIS A 148 4.03 15.32 -9.66
C HIS A 148 4.90 16.47 -10.20
N GLU A 149 4.70 17.73 -9.75
CA GLU A 149 5.57 18.86 -10.11
C GLU A 149 7.03 18.60 -9.69
N GLU A 150 7.26 17.90 -8.57
CA GLU A 150 8.60 17.51 -8.10
C GLU A 150 9.12 16.22 -8.77
N GLY A 151 8.36 15.64 -9.70
CA GLY A 151 8.76 14.47 -10.49
C GLY A 151 8.54 13.12 -9.82
N TYR A 152 7.73 13.05 -8.75
CA TYR A 152 7.47 11.82 -8.02
C TYR A 152 6.12 11.20 -8.37
N ALA A 153 6.09 9.87 -8.56
CA ALA A 153 4.86 9.11 -8.53
C ALA A 153 4.23 9.13 -7.12
N VAL A 154 2.91 8.95 -7.04
CA VAL A 154 2.14 9.00 -5.79
C VAL A 154 1.49 7.67 -5.48
N MET A 155 1.86 7.09 -4.32
CA MET A 155 1.23 5.94 -3.68
C MET A 155 0.26 6.43 -2.60
N ALA A 156 -1.03 6.13 -2.70
CA ALA A 156 -2.04 6.64 -1.79
C ALA A 156 -2.72 5.55 -0.95
N HIS A 157 -2.58 5.61 0.39
CA HIS A 157 -3.49 4.90 1.27
C HIS A 157 -4.86 5.55 1.16
N ALA A 158 -5.85 4.85 0.62
CA ALA A 158 -7.18 5.40 0.33
C ALA A 158 -8.27 4.36 0.49
N ASN A 159 -9.30 4.68 1.26
CA ASN A 159 -10.50 3.87 1.46
C ASN A 159 -11.75 4.75 1.30
N GLY A 160 -12.85 4.13 0.86
CA GLY A 160 -14.11 4.80 0.58
C GLY A 160 -14.22 5.33 -0.85
N ALA A 161 -15.37 5.08 -1.49
CA ALA A 161 -15.57 5.37 -2.92
C ALA A 161 -15.30 6.83 -3.29
N GLU A 162 -15.82 7.79 -2.50
CA GLU A 162 -15.65 9.22 -2.76
C GLU A 162 -14.18 9.65 -2.73
N VAL A 163 -13.41 9.17 -1.73
CA VAL A 163 -11.99 9.49 -1.57
C VAL A 163 -11.16 8.88 -2.70
N VAL A 164 -11.42 7.61 -3.01
CA VAL A 164 -10.70 6.91 -4.08
C VAL A 164 -10.99 7.51 -5.44
N ARG A 165 -12.26 7.89 -5.71
CA ARG A 165 -12.60 8.62 -6.94
C ARG A 165 -11.84 9.95 -7.03
N ALA A 166 -11.86 10.76 -5.97
CA ALA A 166 -11.12 12.01 -5.93
C ALA A 166 -9.61 11.83 -6.12
N ALA A 167 -9.04 10.76 -5.55
CA ALA A 167 -7.63 10.41 -5.73
C ALA A 167 -7.31 10.03 -7.18
N ALA A 168 -8.14 9.19 -7.80
CA ALA A 168 -7.98 8.79 -9.21
C ALA A 168 -8.10 10.00 -10.16
N GLU A 169 -9.11 10.85 -9.95
CA GLU A 169 -9.32 12.10 -10.73
C GLU A 169 -8.16 13.09 -10.53
N ALA A 170 -7.49 13.08 -9.36
CA ALA A 170 -6.30 13.87 -9.10
C ALA A 170 -5.03 13.28 -9.75
N GLY A 171 -5.09 12.05 -10.25
CA GLY A 171 -4.02 11.36 -10.96
C GLY A 171 -3.06 10.59 -10.06
N VAL A 172 -3.49 10.07 -8.89
CA VAL A 172 -2.62 9.18 -8.10
C VAL A 172 -2.18 7.98 -8.94
N ASP A 173 -0.92 7.58 -8.81
CA ASP A 173 -0.35 6.49 -9.61
C ASP A 173 -0.76 5.12 -9.08
N SER A 174 -0.94 4.98 -7.76
CA SER A 174 -1.57 3.78 -7.17
C SER A 174 -2.44 4.10 -5.96
N VAL A 175 -3.53 3.33 -5.83
CA VAL A 175 -4.42 3.27 -4.67
C VAL A 175 -4.14 1.98 -3.93
N GLU A 176 -3.88 2.10 -2.64
CA GLU A 176 -3.65 1.00 -1.73
C GLU A 176 -4.93 0.74 -0.90
N HIS A 177 -5.23 -0.52 -0.66
CA HIS A 177 -6.44 -1.03 0.02
C HIS A 177 -7.72 -0.82 -0.79
N GLY A 178 -8.24 0.40 -0.90
CA GLY A 178 -9.43 0.68 -1.70
C GLY A 178 -10.68 -0.03 -1.19
N ALA A 179 -10.97 0.02 0.11
CA ALA A 179 -12.18 -0.57 0.64
C ALA A 179 -13.43 0.23 0.24
N TYR A 180 -14.57 -0.47 0.12
CA TYR A 180 -15.90 0.11 -0.09
C TYR A 180 -16.03 0.93 -1.38
N LEU A 181 -15.40 0.45 -2.48
CA LEU A 181 -15.51 1.09 -3.79
C LEU A 181 -16.87 0.83 -4.42
N ASP A 182 -17.37 1.84 -5.10
CA ASP A 182 -18.53 1.75 -6.00
C ASP A 182 -18.09 1.74 -7.47
N GLY A 183 -19.08 1.61 -8.37
CA GLY A 183 -18.83 1.59 -9.82
C GLY A 183 -18.19 2.88 -10.36
N GLU A 184 -18.49 4.04 -9.76
CA GLU A 184 -17.92 5.33 -10.19
C GLU A 184 -16.45 5.44 -9.82
N ALA A 185 -16.07 4.99 -8.61
CA ALA A 185 -14.66 4.96 -8.17
C ALA A 185 -13.83 3.98 -9.02
N LEU A 186 -14.37 2.78 -9.31
CA LEU A 186 -13.71 1.80 -10.19
C LEU A 186 -13.51 2.38 -11.60
N HIS A 187 -14.52 3.05 -12.13
CA HIS A 187 -14.45 3.67 -13.46
C HIS A 187 -13.42 4.79 -13.51
N ALA A 188 -13.42 5.68 -12.52
CA ALA A 188 -12.43 6.75 -12.40
C ALA A 188 -10.99 6.22 -12.35
N MET A 189 -10.74 5.16 -11.56
CA MET A 189 -9.41 4.52 -11.53
C MET A 189 -9.01 3.94 -12.89
N ALA A 190 -9.95 3.26 -13.59
CA ALA A 190 -9.68 2.67 -14.89
C ALA A 190 -9.38 3.72 -15.96
N GLU A 191 -10.16 4.80 -16.01
CA GLU A 191 -9.98 5.92 -16.97
C GLU A 191 -8.66 6.67 -16.75
N ASN A 192 -8.24 6.85 -15.48
CA ASN A 192 -7.02 7.57 -15.16
C ASN A 192 -5.76 6.68 -15.12
N GLY A 193 -5.91 5.36 -15.36
CA GLY A 193 -4.80 4.42 -15.37
C GLY A 193 -4.16 4.22 -13.99
N THR A 194 -4.92 4.48 -12.91
CA THR A 194 -4.51 4.25 -11.54
C THR A 194 -4.37 2.75 -11.28
N VAL A 195 -3.24 2.32 -10.74
CA VAL A 195 -3.06 0.92 -10.34
C VAL A 195 -3.70 0.68 -8.98
N TRP A 196 -4.51 -0.35 -8.85
CA TRP A 196 -5.07 -0.77 -7.58
C TRP A 196 -4.25 -1.90 -6.95
N VAL A 197 -3.82 -1.71 -5.69
CA VAL A 197 -3.14 -2.71 -4.86
C VAL A 197 -4.09 -3.03 -3.68
N PRO A 198 -4.95 -4.04 -3.81
CA PRO A 198 -6.09 -4.22 -2.90
C PRO A 198 -5.72 -4.73 -1.51
N THR A 199 -4.53 -5.32 -1.34
CA THR A 199 -4.04 -5.81 -0.04
C THR A 199 -5.06 -6.70 0.70
N LEU A 200 -5.67 -7.64 -0.02
CA LEU A 200 -6.72 -8.52 0.50
C LEU A 200 -6.26 -9.31 1.74
N SER A 201 -4.97 -9.57 1.86
CA SER A 201 -4.38 -10.27 3.02
C SER A 201 -4.61 -9.55 4.34
N THR A 202 -4.73 -8.21 4.35
CA THR A 202 -5.04 -7.44 5.56
C THR A 202 -6.41 -7.78 6.14
N ILE A 203 -7.31 -8.26 5.30
CA ILE A 203 -8.67 -8.67 5.67
C ILE A 203 -8.73 -10.19 5.83
N GLY A 204 -8.24 -10.93 4.82
CA GLY A 204 -8.34 -12.39 4.78
C GLY A 204 -7.63 -13.09 5.94
N ASN A 205 -6.52 -12.52 6.42
CA ASN A 205 -5.78 -13.06 7.56
C ASN A 205 -6.45 -12.79 8.92
N LEU A 206 -7.49 -11.93 8.97
CA LEU A 206 -8.26 -11.68 10.20
C LEU A 206 -9.26 -12.80 10.51
N ARG A 207 -9.67 -13.57 9.50
CA ARG A 207 -10.62 -14.67 9.65
C ARG A 207 -10.15 -15.68 10.69
N GLY A 208 -11.03 -16.04 11.62
CA GLY A 208 -10.74 -17.00 12.69
C GLY A 208 -9.76 -16.49 13.77
N LYS A 209 -9.40 -15.22 13.77
CA LYS A 209 -8.52 -14.64 14.81
C LYS A 209 -9.27 -14.22 16.07
N GLY A 210 -10.61 -14.09 16.01
CA GLY A 210 -11.45 -13.74 17.15
C GLY A 210 -11.21 -12.34 17.72
N ARG A 211 -10.57 -11.46 16.95
CA ARG A 211 -10.29 -10.07 17.37
C ARG A 211 -11.36 -9.08 16.93
N PHE A 212 -11.99 -9.33 15.81
CA PHE A 212 -12.99 -8.48 15.18
C PHE A 212 -14.27 -9.27 14.92
N ASP A 213 -15.34 -8.59 14.53
CA ASP A 213 -16.58 -9.23 14.11
C ASP A 213 -16.36 -10.05 12.82
N GLU A 214 -16.48 -11.37 12.92
CA GLU A 214 -16.19 -12.28 11.80
C GLU A 214 -17.13 -12.04 10.62
N THR A 215 -18.38 -11.62 10.87
CA THR A 215 -19.36 -11.32 9.80
C THR A 215 -18.95 -10.06 9.05
N ALA A 216 -18.53 -9.01 9.77
CA ALA A 216 -18.03 -7.78 9.15
C ALA A 216 -16.75 -8.05 8.34
N VAL A 217 -15.80 -8.81 8.90
CA VAL A 217 -14.56 -9.21 8.20
C VAL A 217 -14.86 -9.93 6.89
N GLU A 218 -15.79 -10.91 6.90
CA GLU A 218 -16.16 -11.65 5.69
C GLU A 218 -16.82 -10.74 4.65
N GLN A 219 -17.77 -9.89 5.05
CA GLN A 219 -18.41 -8.93 4.15
C GLN A 219 -17.41 -7.95 3.51
N ILE A 220 -16.43 -7.47 4.28
CA ILE A 220 -15.38 -6.58 3.76
C ILE A 220 -14.54 -7.31 2.71
N LEU A 221 -14.12 -8.55 3.01
CA LEU A 221 -13.31 -9.35 2.09
C LEU A 221 -14.07 -9.68 0.80
N GLU A 222 -15.31 -10.17 0.91
CA GLU A 222 -16.16 -10.48 -0.24
C GLU A 222 -16.33 -9.24 -1.14
N SER A 223 -16.68 -8.09 -0.55
CA SER A 223 -16.82 -6.81 -1.28
C SER A 223 -15.53 -6.40 -1.98
N ALA A 224 -14.36 -6.53 -1.32
CA ALA A 224 -13.07 -6.20 -1.91
C ALA A 224 -12.71 -7.12 -3.08
N MET A 225 -12.95 -8.44 -2.92
CA MET A 225 -12.70 -9.43 -3.98
C MET A 225 -13.62 -9.24 -5.19
N GLU A 226 -14.93 -8.99 -4.96
CA GLU A 226 -15.87 -8.68 -6.04
C GLU A 226 -15.47 -7.42 -6.81
N ASN A 227 -15.07 -6.37 -6.10
CA ASN A 227 -14.61 -5.13 -6.72
C ASN A 227 -13.31 -5.32 -7.50
N ALA A 228 -12.36 -6.15 -7.01
CA ALA A 228 -11.15 -6.50 -7.76
C ALA A 228 -11.49 -7.22 -9.08
N ALA A 229 -12.43 -8.17 -9.05
CA ALA A 229 -12.91 -8.84 -10.26
C ALA A 229 -13.60 -7.87 -11.24
N LYS A 230 -14.48 -6.99 -10.73
CA LYS A 230 -15.15 -5.96 -11.56
C LYS A 230 -14.14 -5.01 -12.20
N PHE A 231 -13.17 -4.53 -11.43
CA PHE A 231 -12.15 -3.62 -11.91
C PHE A 231 -11.27 -4.26 -12.99
N ALA A 232 -10.83 -5.49 -12.78
CA ALA A 232 -10.09 -6.24 -13.79
C ALA A 232 -10.90 -6.46 -15.07
N ALA A 233 -12.19 -6.79 -14.96
CA ALA A 233 -13.10 -6.94 -16.10
C ALA A 233 -13.31 -5.65 -16.90
N MET A 234 -13.18 -4.49 -16.27
CA MET A 234 -13.19 -3.17 -16.92
C MET A 234 -11.85 -2.81 -17.59
N GLY A 235 -10.85 -3.70 -17.54
CA GLY A 235 -9.50 -3.44 -18.05
C GLY A 235 -8.60 -2.70 -17.05
N GLY A 236 -9.04 -2.53 -15.82
CA GLY A 236 -8.27 -1.90 -14.73
C GLY A 236 -6.97 -2.64 -14.41
N LEU A 237 -6.03 -1.94 -13.82
CA LEU A 237 -4.69 -2.42 -13.48
C LEU A 237 -4.65 -2.84 -12.01
N VAL A 238 -4.63 -4.14 -11.73
CA VAL A 238 -4.48 -4.69 -10.36
C VAL A 238 -3.05 -5.20 -10.20
N ALA A 239 -2.38 -4.81 -9.12
CA ALA A 239 -1.05 -5.35 -8.77
C ALA A 239 -1.09 -6.07 -7.42
N GLU A 240 -0.23 -7.09 -7.28
CA GLU A 240 -0.08 -7.83 -6.03
C GLU A 240 0.68 -7.00 -5.00
N GLY A 241 0.12 -6.86 -3.80
CA GLY A 241 0.76 -6.24 -2.65
C GLY A 241 0.07 -6.67 -1.38
N SER A 242 0.84 -7.20 -0.42
CA SER A 242 0.29 -7.91 0.73
C SER A 242 -0.02 -7.02 1.93
N ASP A 243 0.58 -5.84 2.02
CA ASP A 243 0.66 -5.03 3.25
C ASP A 243 1.38 -5.78 4.39
N ALA A 244 2.40 -6.60 4.00
CA ALA A 244 3.18 -7.37 4.97
C ALA A 244 3.80 -6.47 6.03
N GLY A 245 3.74 -6.93 7.28
CA GLY A 245 4.06 -6.16 8.47
C GLY A 245 2.84 -5.55 9.14
N ALA A 246 1.72 -5.34 8.44
CA ALA A 246 0.44 -5.04 9.10
C ALA A 246 -0.01 -6.21 9.98
N TRP A 247 -0.88 -5.94 10.97
CA TRP A 247 -1.29 -6.96 11.94
C TRP A 247 -1.89 -8.20 11.25
N ALA A 248 -1.40 -9.38 11.63
CA ALA A 248 -1.70 -10.69 11.07
C ALA A 248 -1.21 -10.91 9.62
N VAL A 249 -0.39 -10.02 9.06
CA VAL A 249 0.18 -10.18 7.70
C VAL A 249 1.69 -10.43 7.80
N PRO A 250 2.14 -11.69 7.81
CA PRO A 250 3.58 -12.00 7.85
C PRO A 250 4.26 -11.64 6.53
N HIS A 251 5.56 -11.31 6.63
CA HIS A 251 6.38 -11.07 5.44
C HIS A 251 6.54 -12.33 4.59
N ALA A 252 6.66 -12.13 3.28
CA ALA A 252 6.86 -13.18 2.26
C ALA A 252 5.77 -14.27 2.25
N ALA A 253 4.57 -13.99 2.78
CA ALA A 253 3.43 -14.90 2.78
C ALA A 253 2.69 -14.90 1.43
N GLY A 254 2.17 -16.06 1.03
CA GLY A 254 1.44 -16.21 -0.24
C GLY A 254 -0.07 -15.93 -0.16
N THR A 255 -0.57 -15.39 0.95
CA THR A 255 -2.01 -15.19 1.17
C THR A 255 -2.62 -14.26 0.12
N GLU A 256 -1.95 -13.15 -0.18
CA GLU A 256 -2.43 -12.18 -1.17
C GLU A 256 -2.63 -12.82 -2.54
N ARG A 257 -1.63 -13.54 -3.04
CA ARG A 257 -1.72 -14.28 -4.30
C ARG A 257 -2.89 -15.26 -4.30
N THR A 258 -3.10 -15.97 -3.21
CA THR A 258 -4.22 -16.93 -3.08
C THR A 258 -5.56 -16.22 -3.19
N LEU A 259 -5.77 -15.11 -2.47
CA LEU A 259 -7.01 -14.35 -2.49
C LEU A 259 -7.26 -13.68 -3.85
N LEU A 260 -6.22 -13.11 -4.46
CA LEU A 260 -6.30 -12.54 -5.81
C LEU A 260 -6.62 -13.63 -6.86
N THR A 261 -6.07 -14.85 -6.72
CA THR A 261 -6.43 -15.97 -7.59
C THR A 261 -7.90 -16.34 -7.46
N GLN A 262 -8.44 -16.35 -6.24
CA GLN A 262 -9.87 -16.59 -6.01
C GLN A 262 -10.75 -15.48 -6.62
N ALA A 263 -10.33 -14.24 -6.50
CA ALA A 263 -11.09 -13.09 -7.02
C ALA A 263 -11.05 -12.98 -8.55
N LEU A 264 -9.88 -13.19 -9.17
CA LEU A 264 -9.62 -12.92 -10.60
C LEU A 264 -9.75 -14.16 -11.49
N GLY A 265 -9.77 -15.36 -10.88
CA GLY A 265 -9.91 -16.62 -11.60
C GLY A 265 -8.77 -16.91 -12.58
N GLU A 266 -9.11 -17.45 -13.74
CA GLU A 266 -8.13 -17.87 -14.78
C GLU A 266 -7.28 -16.73 -15.34
N ASN A 267 -7.74 -15.49 -15.23
CA ASN A 267 -7.04 -14.31 -15.76
C ASN A 267 -6.00 -13.72 -14.79
N VAL A 268 -5.83 -14.29 -13.59
CA VAL A 268 -5.01 -13.72 -12.51
C VAL A 268 -3.59 -13.38 -12.96
N GLU A 269 -2.92 -14.27 -13.68
CA GLU A 269 -1.53 -14.08 -14.09
C GLU A 269 -1.36 -12.88 -15.04
N GLU A 270 -2.25 -12.75 -16.03
CA GLU A 270 -2.20 -11.66 -17.00
C GLU A 270 -2.57 -10.32 -16.33
N VAL A 271 -3.59 -10.31 -15.47
CA VAL A 271 -4.03 -9.09 -14.75
C VAL A 271 -2.91 -8.57 -13.86
N LEU A 272 -2.33 -9.45 -13.01
CA LEU A 272 -1.27 -9.06 -12.09
C LEU A 272 0.04 -8.70 -12.82
N ARG A 273 0.37 -9.39 -13.92
CA ARG A 273 1.52 -9.03 -14.74
C ARG A 273 1.41 -7.59 -15.26
N ARG A 274 0.23 -7.19 -15.80
CA ARG A 274 0.00 -5.84 -16.32
C ARG A 274 0.09 -4.78 -15.21
N GLY A 275 -0.55 -5.02 -14.08
CA GLY A 275 -0.52 -4.10 -12.94
C GLY A 275 0.89 -3.95 -12.36
N GLY A 276 1.58 -5.07 -12.15
CA GLY A 276 2.94 -5.05 -11.63
C GLY A 276 3.97 -4.45 -12.59
N GLU A 277 3.84 -4.64 -13.91
CA GLU A 277 4.66 -3.93 -14.89
C GLU A 277 4.47 -2.42 -14.78
N LYS A 278 3.22 -1.98 -14.61
CA LYS A 278 2.93 -0.56 -14.44
C LYS A 278 3.51 0.01 -13.14
N ILE A 279 3.47 -0.74 -12.03
CA ILE A 279 4.13 -0.34 -10.77
C ILE A 279 5.65 -0.21 -10.99
N ARG A 280 6.29 -1.21 -11.58
CA ARG A 280 7.75 -1.20 -11.82
C ARG A 280 8.21 -0.08 -12.78
N GLU A 281 7.33 0.37 -13.67
CA GLU A 281 7.57 1.50 -14.58
C GLU A 281 7.49 2.84 -13.84
N LYS A 282 6.49 2.99 -12.98
CA LYS A 282 6.15 4.26 -12.32
C LYS A 282 6.97 4.53 -11.08
N PHE A 283 7.30 3.47 -10.31
CA PHE A 283 7.94 3.51 -9.01
C PHE A 283 9.33 2.83 -9.05
#